data_d45eca485f7d11576eb1e006910e7cd3
#
_entry.id   d45eca485f7d11576eb1e006910e7cd3
#
_cell.length_a   1.000
_cell.length_b   1.000
_cell.length_c   1.000
_cell.angle_alpha   90.00
_cell.angle_beta   90.00
_cell.angle_gamma   90.00
#
_symmetry.space_group_name_H-M   'P 1'
#
loop_
_entity.id
_entity.type
_entity.pdbx_description
1 polymer ?
#
loop_
_entity_poly.entity_id
_entity_poly.type
_entity_poly.pdbx_seq_one_letter_code
_entity_poly.pdbx_strand_id
1 'polypeptide(L)'
;MFVGRDRSGTPRYAHVRGTADPFRQDIAGSDKSYPFHYEGNGNQLFVFEAPIYLLSFICLYPQDWQTRSYLALGGVSGKALDRFLSERKDTRKVFLCLDSDTAGSEACTRLAQDIPGEIAVIRLVPARKDWNDVLRQQGDIPSRKFIAETITLRELPTAQPVPMLRMADVELTSV
;
A
#
# COMPACT_ATOMS: atom_id res chain seq x y z
N MET A 1 -3.07 5.43 18.25
CA MET A 1 -4.35 5.47 17.51
C MET A 1 -4.10 6.06 16.14
N PHE A 2 -4.68 5.47 15.10
CA PHE A 2 -4.61 5.93 13.71
C PHE A 2 -6.00 6.45 13.31
N VAL A 3 -6.08 7.65 12.77
CA VAL A 3 -7.34 8.32 12.42
C VAL A 3 -7.40 8.59 10.93
N GLY A 4 -8.46 8.12 10.29
CA GLY A 4 -8.81 8.46 8.92
C GLY A 4 -9.82 9.62 8.90
N ARG A 5 -9.62 10.56 7.98
CA ARG A 5 -10.42 11.77 7.85
C ARG A 5 -11.00 11.88 6.44
N ASP A 6 -12.13 12.54 6.30
CA ASP A 6 -12.61 12.97 5.00
C ASP A 6 -11.94 14.29 4.57
N ARG A 7 -12.26 14.77 3.37
CA ARG A 7 -11.69 16.01 2.79
C ARG A 7 -12.02 17.27 3.59
N SER A 8 -13.07 17.24 4.41
CA SER A 8 -13.38 18.35 5.32
C SER A 8 -12.53 18.32 6.59
N GLY A 9 -11.69 17.27 6.78
CA GLY A 9 -10.91 17.05 7.98
C GLY A 9 -11.69 16.34 9.10
N THR A 10 -12.95 15.95 8.85
CA THR A 10 -13.79 15.26 9.84
C THR A 10 -13.29 13.83 10.04
N PRO A 11 -13.05 13.38 11.30
CA PRO A 11 -12.71 11.99 11.60
C PRO A 11 -13.86 11.04 11.20
N ARG A 12 -13.56 10.04 10.37
CA ARG A 12 -14.51 9.02 9.91
C ARG A 12 -14.16 7.61 10.35
N TYR A 13 -12.88 7.39 10.64
CA TYR A 13 -12.36 6.08 11.02
C TYR A 13 -11.29 6.25 12.10
N ALA A 14 -11.27 5.33 13.05
CA ALA A 14 -10.17 5.24 14.00
C ALA A 14 -9.81 3.78 14.29
N HIS A 15 -8.50 3.49 14.27
CA HIS A 15 -7.91 2.20 14.61
C HIS A 15 -6.95 2.35 15.79
N VAL A 16 -7.13 1.52 16.81
CA VAL A 16 -6.25 1.48 17.97
C VAL A 16 -5.35 0.25 17.86
N ARG A 17 -4.08 0.42 18.13
CA ARG A 17 -3.09 -0.65 18.24
C ARG A 17 -2.27 -0.46 19.50
N GLY A 18 -2.12 -1.52 20.29
CA GLY A 18 -1.21 -1.59 21.43
C GLY A 18 0.25 -1.47 20.98
N THR A 19 1.09 -0.87 21.82
CA THR A 19 2.54 -0.77 21.58
C THR A 19 3.32 -1.86 22.31
N ALA A 20 2.77 -2.38 23.40
CA ALA A 20 3.41 -3.41 24.21
C ALA A 20 2.70 -4.77 24.13
N ASP A 21 1.46 -4.81 23.62
CA ASP A 21 0.63 -5.98 23.51
C ASP A 21 0.05 -6.14 22.08
N PRO A 22 -0.50 -7.31 21.71
CA PRO A 22 -1.08 -7.54 20.39
C PRO A 22 -2.46 -6.89 20.20
N PHE A 23 -2.91 -6.00 21.10
CA PHE A 23 -4.23 -5.36 21.02
C PHE A 23 -4.36 -4.56 19.72
N ARG A 24 -5.48 -4.80 19.02
CA ARG A 24 -5.88 -4.05 17.82
C ARG A 24 -7.39 -4.02 17.74
N GLN A 25 -7.96 -2.85 17.49
CA GLN A 25 -9.41 -2.68 17.38
C GLN A 25 -9.76 -1.45 16.54
N ASP A 26 -10.76 -1.60 15.68
CA ASP A 26 -11.44 -0.46 15.08
C ASP A 26 -12.43 0.12 16.08
N ILE A 27 -12.50 1.43 16.19
CA ILE A 27 -13.50 2.10 17.02
C ILE A 27 -14.89 1.90 16.41
N ALA A 28 -15.86 1.61 17.24
CA ALA A 28 -17.26 1.42 16.81
C ALA A 28 -17.77 2.65 16.05
N GLY A 29 -18.53 2.42 14.97
CA GLY A 29 -19.02 3.48 14.10
C GLY A 29 -18.01 4.00 13.07
N SER A 30 -16.80 3.44 13.01
CA SER A 30 -15.81 3.77 12.00
C SER A 30 -16.27 3.40 10.59
N ASP A 31 -16.11 4.32 9.65
CA ASP A 31 -16.32 4.08 8.22
C ASP A 31 -15.01 3.60 7.56
N LYS A 32 -14.98 2.33 7.17
CA LYS A 32 -13.80 1.69 6.57
C LYS A 32 -13.45 2.20 5.17
N SER A 33 -14.27 3.04 4.56
CA SER A 33 -13.92 3.73 3.32
C SER A 33 -12.97 4.93 3.55
N TYR A 34 -12.81 5.38 4.81
CA TYR A 34 -11.90 6.46 5.20
C TYR A 34 -10.81 6.00 6.16
N PRO A 35 -9.97 5.00 5.82
CA PRO A 35 -8.93 4.53 6.72
C PRO A 35 -7.83 5.57 6.89
N PHE A 36 -6.83 5.25 7.71
CA PHE A 36 -5.62 6.08 7.83
C PHE A 36 -4.93 6.22 6.47
N HIS A 37 -4.69 7.45 6.03
CA HIS A 37 -4.06 7.77 4.75
C HIS A 37 -3.30 9.09 4.83
N TYR A 38 -2.45 9.32 3.83
CA TYR A 38 -1.78 10.58 3.56
C TYR A 38 -1.92 10.90 2.06
N GLU A 39 -2.27 12.14 1.73
CA GLU A 39 -2.37 12.62 0.35
C GLU A 39 -1.19 13.53 0.02
N GLY A 40 -0.29 13.05 -0.83
CA GLY A 40 0.75 13.87 -1.44
C GLY A 40 0.25 14.60 -2.69
N ASN A 41 1.08 15.43 -3.27
CA ASN A 41 0.76 16.21 -4.47
C ASN A 41 1.09 15.51 -5.79
N GLY A 42 1.73 14.34 -5.75
CA GLY A 42 2.06 13.53 -6.92
C GLY A 42 0.93 12.56 -7.31
N ASN A 43 1.15 11.81 -8.38
CA ASN A 43 0.18 10.91 -9.00
C ASN A 43 0.39 9.42 -8.66
N GLN A 44 1.16 9.13 -7.61
CA GLN A 44 1.47 7.78 -7.15
C GLN A 44 0.76 7.49 -5.84
N LEU A 45 0.13 6.31 -5.73
CA LEU A 45 -0.53 5.80 -4.53
C LEU A 45 0.13 4.50 -4.08
N PHE A 46 0.51 4.42 -2.81
CA PHE A 46 1.03 3.22 -2.16
C PHE A 46 -0.01 2.67 -1.18
N VAL A 47 -0.38 1.40 -1.33
CA VAL A 47 -1.48 0.75 -0.60
C VAL A 47 -0.95 -0.34 0.31
N PHE A 48 -1.34 -0.31 1.58
CA PHE A 48 -0.89 -1.23 2.64
C PHE A 48 -2.08 -1.85 3.37
N GLU A 49 -1.90 -3.01 4.01
CA GLU A 49 -2.96 -3.60 4.83
C GLU A 49 -3.21 -2.80 6.12
N ALA A 50 -2.16 -2.28 6.75
CA ALA A 50 -2.25 -1.63 8.06
C ALA A 50 -1.42 -0.34 8.13
N PRO A 51 -1.82 0.64 8.98
CA PRO A 51 -1.09 1.90 9.15
C PRO A 51 0.36 1.73 9.57
N ILE A 52 0.68 0.71 10.38
CA ILE A 52 2.05 0.46 10.82
C ILE A 52 2.97 0.08 9.66
N TYR A 53 2.47 -0.66 8.67
CA TYR A 53 3.25 -1.06 7.48
C TYR A 53 3.51 0.14 6.58
N LEU A 54 2.52 1.02 6.42
CA LEU A 54 2.65 2.29 5.71
C LEU A 54 3.75 3.16 6.35
N LEU A 55 3.71 3.35 7.67
CA LEU A 55 4.73 4.14 8.38
C LEU A 55 6.12 3.48 8.30
N SER A 56 6.19 2.16 8.43
CA SER A 56 7.44 1.41 8.27
C SER A 56 8.04 1.60 6.88
N PHE A 57 7.20 1.59 5.83
CA PHE A 57 7.64 1.84 4.46
C PHE A 57 8.21 3.26 4.30
N ILE A 58 7.56 4.28 4.85
CA ILE A 58 8.07 5.66 4.82
C ILE A 58 9.41 5.76 5.55
N CYS A 59 9.58 5.09 6.70
CA CYS A 59 10.86 5.05 7.42
C CYS A 59 11.96 4.37 6.60
N LEU A 60 11.64 3.33 5.83
CA LEU A 60 12.57 2.63 4.95
C LEU A 60 12.97 3.46 3.72
N TYR A 61 12.04 4.23 3.18
CA TYR A 61 12.18 5.00 1.94
C TYR A 61 11.74 6.46 2.11
N PRO A 62 12.49 7.25 2.91
CA PRO A 62 12.08 8.60 3.30
C PRO A 62 12.22 9.66 2.21
N GLN A 63 12.89 9.35 1.09
CA GLN A 63 13.11 10.31 0.00
C GLN A 63 11.76 10.66 -0.65
N ASP A 64 11.46 11.94 -0.75
CA ASP A 64 10.28 12.52 -1.42
C ASP A 64 8.93 11.89 -0.97
N TRP A 65 8.86 11.35 0.27
CA TRP A 65 7.66 10.69 0.75
C TRP A 65 6.44 11.63 0.73
N GLN A 66 6.62 12.92 0.97
CA GLN A 66 5.54 13.91 0.97
C GLN A 66 4.88 14.10 -0.40
N THR A 67 5.58 13.77 -1.49
CA THR A 67 5.02 13.88 -2.84
C THR A 67 4.10 12.72 -3.21
N ARG A 68 4.20 11.59 -2.50
CA ARG A 68 3.44 10.36 -2.75
C ARG A 68 2.22 10.29 -1.85
N SER A 69 1.20 9.58 -2.31
CA SER A 69 0.02 9.28 -1.50
C SER A 69 0.13 7.87 -0.91
N TYR A 70 -0.41 7.69 0.29
CA TYR A 70 -0.35 6.43 1.02
C TYR A 70 -1.71 6.10 1.62
N LEU A 71 -2.14 4.84 1.50
CA LEU A 71 -3.43 4.35 1.98
C LEU A 71 -3.23 3.05 2.77
N ALA A 72 -3.73 2.98 3.99
CA ALA A 72 -3.80 1.76 4.77
C ALA A 72 -5.24 1.23 4.76
N LEU A 73 -5.50 0.06 4.15
CA LEU A 73 -6.85 -0.46 3.95
C LEU A 73 -7.62 -0.77 5.25
N GLY A 74 -6.91 -1.03 6.35
CA GLY A 74 -7.52 -1.50 7.59
C GLY A 74 -8.09 -2.92 7.45
N GLY A 75 -7.46 -3.74 6.59
CA GLY A 75 -7.85 -5.07 6.17
C GLY A 75 -7.66 -5.22 4.66
N VAL A 76 -8.37 -6.15 4.04
CA VAL A 76 -8.22 -6.46 2.59
C VAL A 76 -9.44 -6.03 1.75
N SER A 77 -10.30 -5.14 2.27
CA SER A 77 -11.45 -4.60 1.53
C SER A 77 -11.03 -3.55 0.51
N GLY A 78 -11.56 -3.60 -0.70
CA GLY A 78 -11.33 -2.63 -1.77
C GLY A 78 -11.98 -1.26 -1.56
N LYS A 79 -12.99 -1.14 -0.68
CA LYS A 79 -13.81 0.08 -0.52
C LYS A 79 -13.00 1.38 -0.32
N ALA A 80 -11.92 1.30 0.46
CA ALA A 80 -11.05 2.43 0.72
C ALA A 80 -10.28 2.86 -0.54
N LEU A 81 -9.80 1.89 -1.32
CA LEU A 81 -9.09 2.13 -2.57
C LEU A 81 -10.03 2.74 -3.61
N ASP A 82 -11.25 2.18 -3.77
CA ASP A 82 -12.26 2.70 -4.70
C ASP A 82 -12.62 4.15 -4.40
N ARG A 83 -12.88 4.46 -3.12
CA ARG A 83 -13.13 5.83 -2.69
C ARG A 83 -11.94 6.73 -3.01
N PHE A 84 -10.73 6.34 -2.62
CA PHE A 84 -9.53 7.14 -2.84
C PHE A 84 -9.34 7.46 -4.33
N LEU A 85 -9.42 6.45 -5.20
CA LEU A 85 -9.30 6.63 -6.65
C LEU A 85 -10.46 7.44 -7.25
N SER A 86 -11.66 7.36 -6.68
CA SER A 86 -12.79 8.19 -7.10
C SER A 86 -12.57 9.68 -6.80
N GLU A 87 -11.86 10.01 -5.73
CA GLU A 87 -11.54 11.37 -5.31
C GLU A 87 -10.24 11.92 -5.92
N ARG A 88 -9.25 11.04 -6.22
CA ARG A 88 -7.94 11.39 -6.78
C ARG A 88 -7.81 10.91 -8.22
N LYS A 89 -8.51 11.58 -9.13
CA LYS A 89 -8.54 11.29 -10.58
C LYS A 89 -7.20 11.51 -11.29
N ASP A 90 -6.28 12.19 -10.64
CA ASP A 90 -4.90 12.41 -11.08
C ASP A 90 -3.97 11.22 -10.81
N THR A 91 -4.41 10.20 -10.06
CA THR A 91 -3.62 8.99 -9.82
C THR A 91 -3.32 8.26 -11.13
N ARG A 92 -2.05 7.93 -11.38
CA ARG A 92 -1.58 7.21 -12.57
C ARG A 92 -0.90 5.89 -12.27
N LYS A 93 -0.38 5.74 -11.04
CA LYS A 93 0.29 4.51 -10.60
C LYS A 93 -0.21 4.12 -9.21
N VAL A 94 -0.56 2.85 -9.04
CA VAL A 94 -0.90 2.24 -7.75
C VAL A 94 0.12 1.16 -7.43
N PHE A 95 0.77 1.28 -6.29
CA PHE A 95 1.69 0.29 -5.75
C PHE A 95 0.97 -0.50 -4.65
N LEU A 96 0.72 -1.79 -4.89
CA LEU A 96 0.13 -2.70 -3.90
C LEU A 96 1.25 -3.29 -3.04
N CYS A 97 1.35 -2.80 -1.81
CA CYS A 97 2.42 -3.10 -0.85
C CYS A 97 1.90 -3.99 0.30
N LEU A 98 1.09 -5.01 -0.04
CA LEU A 98 0.49 -5.92 0.93
C LEU A 98 1.51 -6.99 1.37
N ASP A 99 1.15 -7.78 2.38
CA ASP A 99 2.01 -8.80 2.97
C ASP A 99 2.52 -9.81 1.93
N SER A 100 3.66 -10.44 2.20
CA SER A 100 4.30 -11.38 1.27
C SER A 100 3.67 -12.77 1.25
N ASP A 101 2.67 -13.03 2.10
CA ASP A 101 2.00 -14.31 2.19
C ASP A 101 0.95 -14.53 1.07
N THR A 102 0.36 -15.72 1.06
CA THR A 102 -0.66 -16.11 0.08
C THR A 102 -1.87 -15.18 0.13
N ALA A 103 -2.34 -14.81 1.33
CA ALA A 103 -3.50 -13.93 1.51
C ALA A 103 -3.24 -12.53 0.94
N GLY A 104 -2.05 -11.96 1.18
CA GLY A 104 -1.62 -10.68 0.59
C GLY A 104 -1.52 -10.77 -0.94
N SER A 105 -1.04 -11.89 -1.48
CA SER A 105 -0.97 -12.13 -2.93
C SER A 105 -2.34 -12.18 -3.58
N GLU A 106 -3.27 -12.94 -3.01
CA GLU A 106 -4.67 -13.04 -3.48
C GLU A 106 -5.39 -11.69 -3.37
N ALA A 107 -5.14 -10.94 -2.28
CA ALA A 107 -5.71 -9.61 -2.11
C ALA A 107 -5.18 -8.63 -3.16
N CYS A 108 -3.88 -8.65 -3.50
CA CYS A 108 -3.32 -7.86 -4.59
C CYS A 108 -4.00 -8.16 -5.92
N THR A 109 -4.22 -9.44 -6.24
CA THR A 109 -4.88 -9.85 -7.50
C THR A 109 -6.31 -9.32 -7.57
N ARG A 110 -7.09 -9.45 -6.48
CA ARG A 110 -8.46 -8.91 -6.43
C ARG A 110 -8.50 -7.40 -6.58
N LEU A 111 -7.69 -6.69 -5.79
CA LEU A 111 -7.65 -5.22 -5.84
C LEU A 111 -7.22 -4.70 -7.21
N ALA A 112 -6.28 -5.39 -7.87
CA ALA A 112 -5.83 -5.00 -9.20
C ALA A 112 -6.92 -5.12 -10.26
N GLN A 113 -7.86 -6.06 -10.11
CA GLN A 113 -9.00 -6.22 -11.03
C GLN A 113 -10.00 -5.07 -10.96
N ASP A 114 -10.12 -4.45 -9.77
CA ASP A 114 -11.07 -3.35 -9.53
C ASP A 114 -10.48 -1.96 -9.90
N ILE A 115 -9.16 -1.86 -10.12
CA ILE A 115 -8.49 -0.60 -10.50
C ILE A 115 -8.73 -0.30 -11.99
N PRO A 116 -9.10 0.95 -12.36
CA PRO A 116 -9.29 1.37 -13.75
C PRO A 116 -8.06 1.08 -14.63
N GLY A 117 -8.28 0.58 -15.84
CA GLY A 117 -7.23 0.07 -16.73
C GLY A 117 -6.23 1.12 -17.24
N GLU A 118 -6.54 2.41 -17.10
CA GLU A 118 -5.62 3.52 -17.39
C GLU A 118 -4.59 3.77 -16.28
N ILE A 119 -4.76 3.15 -15.10
CA ILE A 119 -3.85 3.27 -13.96
C ILE A 119 -2.89 2.07 -13.98
N ALA A 120 -1.59 2.33 -13.99
CA ALA A 120 -0.59 1.29 -13.87
C ALA A 120 -0.60 0.68 -12.46
N VAL A 121 -0.67 -0.66 -12.36
CA VAL A 121 -0.67 -1.37 -11.08
C VAL A 121 0.63 -2.16 -10.94
N ILE A 122 1.32 -1.95 -9.84
CA ILE A 122 2.60 -2.58 -9.53
C ILE A 122 2.50 -3.21 -8.13
N ARG A 123 2.85 -4.48 -7.99
CA ARG A 123 2.99 -5.09 -6.67
C ARG A 123 4.40 -4.89 -6.15
N LEU A 124 4.53 -4.38 -4.91
CA LEU A 124 5.78 -4.35 -4.16
C LEU A 124 5.70 -5.38 -3.03
N VAL A 125 6.58 -6.38 -3.09
CA VAL A 125 6.61 -7.46 -2.10
C VAL A 125 7.67 -7.16 -1.05
N PRO A 126 7.30 -7.12 0.26
CA PRO A 126 8.30 -6.95 1.31
C PRO A 126 9.25 -8.16 1.36
N ALA A 127 10.54 -7.92 1.64
CA ALA A 127 11.57 -8.97 1.75
C ALA A 127 11.37 -9.89 2.96
N ARG A 128 10.40 -9.59 3.85
CA ARG A 128 9.96 -10.36 5.00
C ARG A 128 8.44 -10.50 4.93
N LYS A 129 7.80 -10.98 6.01
CA LYS A 129 6.36 -11.13 6.06
C LYS A 129 5.63 -9.82 5.72
N ASP A 130 6.05 -8.74 6.35
CA ASP A 130 5.48 -7.41 6.18
C ASP A 130 6.56 -6.30 6.24
N TRP A 131 6.19 -5.05 5.96
CA TRP A 131 7.09 -3.90 5.94
C TRP A 131 7.62 -3.52 7.34
N ASN A 132 6.89 -3.84 8.41
CA ASN A 132 7.37 -3.60 9.77
C ASN A 132 8.46 -4.61 10.15
N ASP A 133 8.33 -5.85 9.73
CA ASP A 133 9.39 -6.85 9.92
C ASP A 133 10.65 -6.50 9.12
N VAL A 134 10.50 -5.94 7.91
CA VAL A 134 11.65 -5.41 7.13
C VAL A 134 12.33 -4.27 7.90
N LEU A 135 11.57 -3.32 8.44
CA LEU A 135 12.13 -2.19 9.20
C LEU A 135 12.84 -2.66 10.48
N ARG A 136 12.23 -3.57 11.24
CA ARG A 136 12.80 -4.07 12.51
C ARG A 136 14.10 -4.83 12.32
N GLN A 137 14.28 -5.48 11.18
CA GLN A 137 15.46 -6.28 10.84
C GLN A 137 16.45 -5.54 9.95
N GLN A 138 16.34 -4.21 9.84
CA GLN A 138 17.18 -3.40 8.95
C GLN A 138 18.69 -3.52 9.22
N GLY A 139 19.10 -3.92 10.43
CA GLY A 139 20.48 -4.24 10.76
C GLY A 139 21.03 -5.51 10.08
N ASP A 140 20.13 -6.44 9.68
CA ASP A 140 20.48 -7.74 9.12
C ASP A 140 20.35 -7.80 7.58
N ILE A 141 19.84 -6.72 6.94
CA ILE A 141 19.63 -6.67 5.49
C ILE A 141 20.66 -5.73 4.85
N PRO A 142 21.68 -6.26 4.15
CA PRO A 142 22.78 -5.47 3.58
C PRO A 142 22.34 -4.51 2.46
N SER A 143 21.12 -4.63 1.95
CA SER A 143 20.55 -3.71 0.94
C SER A 143 19.03 -3.69 1.07
N ARG A 144 18.44 -2.48 0.91
CA ARG A 144 16.99 -2.22 0.88
C ARG A 144 16.37 -2.88 -0.36
N LYS A 145 16.33 -4.21 -0.42
CA LYS A 145 15.78 -4.95 -1.56
C LYS A 145 14.30 -5.20 -1.34
N PHE A 146 13.48 -4.78 -2.27
CA PHE A 146 12.14 -5.31 -2.47
C PHE A 146 12.00 -5.81 -3.91
N ILE A 147 11.07 -6.72 -4.12
CA ILE A 147 10.75 -7.26 -5.44
C ILE A 147 9.56 -6.48 -5.95
N ALA A 148 9.69 -5.85 -7.11
CA ALA A 148 8.57 -5.23 -7.82
C ALA A 148 8.05 -6.23 -8.87
N GLU A 149 6.77 -6.56 -8.76
CA GLU A 149 6.06 -7.39 -9.74
C GLU A 149 5.03 -6.50 -10.45
N THR A 150 5.15 -6.35 -11.76
CA THR A 150 4.16 -5.63 -12.55
C THR A 150 2.97 -6.55 -12.80
N ILE A 151 1.79 -6.14 -12.35
CA ILE A 151 0.53 -6.83 -12.65
C ILE A 151 -0.02 -6.23 -13.94
N THR A 152 0.19 -6.91 -15.06
CA THR A 152 -0.36 -6.50 -16.35
C THR A 152 -1.72 -7.16 -16.53
N LEU A 153 -2.81 -6.41 -16.39
CA LEU A 153 -4.20 -6.91 -16.46
C LEU A 153 -4.66 -7.34 -17.86
N ARG A 154 -3.80 -7.29 -18.89
CA ARG A 154 -4.22 -7.59 -20.27
C ARG A 154 -4.04 -9.03 -20.72
N GLU A 155 -3.47 -9.92 -19.93
CA GLU A 155 -3.32 -11.34 -20.29
C GLU A 155 -3.62 -12.26 -19.11
N LEU A 156 -4.87 -12.64 -18.96
CA LEU A 156 -5.27 -13.95 -18.44
C LEU A 156 -5.73 -14.73 -19.69
N PRO A 157 -5.19 -15.86 -20.09
CA PRO A 157 -4.73 -16.99 -19.31
C PRO A 157 -3.43 -17.66 -19.84
N THR A 158 -2.90 -18.56 -19.06
CA THR A 158 -1.81 -19.54 -19.25
C THR A 158 -0.46 -19.14 -18.71
N ALA A 159 -0.20 -19.74 -17.56
CA ALA A 159 1.08 -20.05 -16.93
C ALA A 159 2.35 -19.82 -17.77
N GLN A 160 2.95 -18.63 -17.64
CA GLN A 160 4.38 -18.45 -17.83
C GLN A 160 4.91 -17.46 -16.79
N PRO A 161 6.12 -17.64 -16.26
CA PRO A 161 6.65 -16.78 -15.21
C PRO A 161 6.89 -15.36 -15.72
N VAL A 162 6.31 -14.38 -15.02
CA VAL A 162 6.52 -12.95 -15.26
C VAL A 162 7.97 -12.59 -14.90
N PRO A 163 8.72 -11.86 -15.74
CA PRO A 163 10.09 -11.48 -15.41
C PRO A 163 10.13 -10.58 -14.17
N MET A 164 10.98 -10.95 -13.22
CA MET A 164 11.24 -10.16 -12.01
C MET A 164 12.03 -8.90 -12.38
N LEU A 165 11.39 -7.73 -12.27
CA LEU A 165 12.09 -6.44 -12.35
C LEU A 165 12.87 -6.19 -11.05
N ARG A 166 14.17 -5.93 -11.15
CA ARG A 166 15.00 -5.49 -10.02
C ARG A 166 14.82 -3.99 -9.82
N MET A 167 14.94 -3.52 -8.57
CA MET A 167 14.78 -2.08 -8.24
C MET A 167 15.73 -1.14 -8.97
N ALA A 168 16.82 -1.63 -9.56
CA ALA A 168 17.67 -0.85 -10.46
C ALA A 168 16.91 -0.40 -11.73
N ASP A 169 15.80 -1.10 -12.06
CA ASP A 169 15.02 -0.86 -13.27
C ASP A 169 13.73 -0.06 -12.99
N VAL A 170 13.43 0.21 -11.72
CA VAL A 170 12.33 1.09 -11.33
C VAL A 170 12.92 2.46 -11.02
N GLU A 171 13.12 3.27 -12.05
CA GLU A 171 13.38 4.69 -11.86
C GLU A 171 12.15 5.31 -11.15
N LEU A 172 12.31 5.59 -9.87
CA LEU A 172 11.43 6.50 -9.13
C LEU A 172 11.78 7.92 -9.60
N THR A 173 11.62 8.17 -10.90
CA THR A 173 11.86 9.49 -11.48
C THR A 173 10.87 10.47 -10.88
N SER A 174 11.43 11.43 -10.15
CA SER A 174 10.82 12.74 -9.88
C SER A 174 10.52 13.41 -11.22
N VAL A 175 9.27 13.63 -11.52
CA VAL A 175 8.76 14.64 -12.44
C VAL A 175 7.75 15.48 -11.68
#